data_993a3d9355d6705aff0224467ef48352
#
_entry.id   993a3d9355d6705aff0224467ef48352
#
_cell.length_a   1.000
_cell.length_b   1.000
_cell.length_c   1.000
_cell.angle_alpha   90.00
_cell.angle_beta   90.00
_cell.angle_gamma   90.00
#
_symmetry.space_group_name_H-M   'P 1'
#
loop_
_entity.id
_entity.type
_entity.pdbx_description
1 polymer ?
#
loop_
_entity_poly.entity_id
_entity_poly.type
_entity_poly.pdbx_seq_one_letter_code
_entity_poly.pdbx_strand_id
1 'polypeptide(L)'
;MNSLEEQGLIDLKNEYKASYQVLIDILDEINLVFGEDKLTIEKYLQILKVGLQNSGLGKIPGTQDQVILGDVDRSRSHKARAVFILGINDGVFPSVNKNEGFLNDSDWDILKEHGIELAKGTLERLYEDNFNIYKAFTTAEEKLYLSYVSSDTEGKAQRPSSLISKIKKLFPKIQEESDVISEKYEILTEWSTY
;
A
#
# COMPACT_ATOMS: atom_id res chain seq x y z
N MET A 1 -5.92 -23.34 22.89
CA MET A 1 -6.45 -23.29 21.50
C MET A 1 -7.87 -23.85 21.39
N ASN A 2 -8.20 -24.96 22.04
CA ASN A 2 -9.55 -25.52 22.02
C ASN A 2 -10.62 -24.61 22.66
N SER A 3 -10.26 -23.83 23.69
CA SER A 3 -11.20 -22.90 24.35
C SER A 3 -11.68 -21.73 23.47
N LEU A 4 -10.91 -21.33 22.47
CA LEU A 4 -11.31 -20.28 21.52
C LEU A 4 -12.28 -20.79 20.46
N GLU A 5 -12.17 -22.06 20.10
CA GLU A 5 -13.17 -22.73 19.23
C GLU A 5 -14.52 -22.86 19.91
N GLU A 6 -14.53 -23.25 21.18
CA GLU A 6 -15.74 -23.36 22.01
C GLU A 6 -16.45 -22.01 22.20
N GLN A 7 -15.70 -20.89 22.10
CA GLN A 7 -16.23 -19.54 22.17
C GLN A 7 -16.63 -18.96 20.80
N GLY A 8 -16.50 -19.72 19.70
CA GLY A 8 -16.79 -19.25 18.34
C GLY A 8 -15.80 -18.25 17.75
N LEU A 9 -14.62 -18.08 18.37
CA LEU A 9 -13.59 -17.12 17.95
C LEU A 9 -12.57 -17.78 17.01
N ILE A 10 -13.07 -18.33 15.90
CA ILE A 10 -12.26 -19.10 14.93
C ILE A 10 -11.19 -18.23 14.27
N ASP A 11 -11.51 -16.97 13.95
CA ASP A 11 -10.56 -16.04 13.32
C ASP A 11 -9.41 -15.71 14.27
N LEU A 12 -9.70 -15.48 15.53
CA LEU A 12 -8.69 -15.23 16.55
C LEU A 12 -7.78 -16.46 16.76
N LYS A 13 -8.34 -17.66 16.73
CA LYS A 13 -7.57 -18.91 16.78
C LYS A 13 -6.60 -19.02 15.60
N ASN A 14 -7.06 -18.71 14.39
CA ASN A 14 -6.22 -18.75 13.19
C ASN A 14 -5.10 -17.69 13.25
N GLU A 15 -5.39 -16.51 13.77
CA GLU A 15 -4.41 -15.43 13.95
C GLU A 15 -3.31 -15.84 14.97
N TYR A 16 -3.70 -16.45 16.09
CA TYR A 16 -2.73 -16.96 17.06
C TYR A 16 -1.89 -18.11 16.49
N LYS A 17 -2.51 -19.00 15.70
CA LYS A 17 -1.79 -20.09 15.04
C LYS A 17 -0.76 -19.56 14.04
N ALA A 18 -1.14 -18.57 13.23
CA ALA A 18 -0.23 -17.94 12.27
C ALA A 18 0.94 -17.22 12.97
N SER A 19 0.64 -16.46 14.03
CA SER A 19 1.68 -15.78 14.84
C SER A 19 2.66 -16.76 15.47
N TYR A 20 2.15 -17.87 16.00
CA TYR A 20 2.99 -18.92 16.57
C TYR A 20 3.87 -19.57 15.52
N GLN A 21 3.33 -19.86 14.32
CA GLN A 21 4.10 -20.45 13.23
C GLN A 21 5.24 -19.54 12.80
N VAL A 22 4.98 -18.23 12.61
CA VAL A 22 6.03 -17.24 12.29
C VAL A 22 7.14 -17.22 13.33
N LEU A 23 6.78 -17.30 14.62
CA LEU A 23 7.80 -17.36 15.68
C LEU A 23 8.67 -18.62 15.57
N ILE A 24 8.04 -19.78 15.33
CA ILE A 24 8.78 -21.05 15.18
C ILE A 24 9.69 -20.99 13.94
N ASP A 25 9.20 -20.50 12.82
CA ASP A 25 9.98 -20.39 11.57
C ASP A 25 11.22 -19.50 11.78
N ILE A 26 11.09 -18.38 12.50
CA ILE A 26 12.23 -17.52 12.84
C ILE A 26 13.24 -18.24 13.75
N LEU A 27 12.76 -18.99 14.74
CA LEU A 27 13.65 -19.74 15.66
C LEU A 27 14.38 -20.85 14.90
N ASP A 28 13.71 -21.52 13.97
CA ASP A 28 14.30 -22.56 13.12
C ASP A 28 15.35 -21.94 12.17
N GLU A 29 15.08 -20.77 11.58
CA GLU A 29 16.07 -20.03 10.78
C GLU A 29 17.30 -19.64 11.61
N ILE A 30 17.11 -19.11 12.82
CA ILE A 30 18.22 -18.77 13.72
C ILE A 30 19.03 -20.02 14.04
N ASN A 31 18.36 -21.14 14.31
CA ASN A 31 19.03 -22.41 14.60
C ASN A 31 19.77 -22.96 13.38
N LEU A 32 19.21 -22.83 12.18
CA LEU A 32 19.84 -23.26 10.94
C LEU A 32 21.13 -22.49 10.64
N VAL A 33 21.13 -21.17 10.91
CA VAL A 33 22.26 -20.28 10.59
C VAL A 33 23.33 -20.33 11.68
N PHE A 34 22.95 -20.42 12.96
CA PHE A 34 23.83 -20.26 14.11
C PHE A 34 23.87 -21.47 15.05
N GLY A 35 23.29 -22.62 14.66
CA GLY A 35 23.01 -23.74 15.55
C GLY A 35 24.18 -24.26 16.35
N GLU A 36 25.42 -24.12 15.88
CA GLU A 36 26.65 -24.52 16.56
C GLU A 36 27.44 -23.34 17.15
N ASP A 37 27.03 -22.11 16.86
CA ASP A 37 27.74 -20.92 17.31
C ASP A 37 27.32 -20.53 18.74
N LYS A 38 28.32 -20.22 19.58
CA LYS A 38 28.05 -19.67 20.91
C LYS A 38 27.71 -18.19 20.83
N LEU A 39 26.43 -17.89 20.78
CA LEU A 39 25.92 -16.52 20.81
C LEU A 39 25.76 -16.05 22.25
N THR A 40 26.07 -14.77 22.51
CA THR A 40 25.63 -14.12 23.75
C THR A 40 24.13 -13.88 23.71
N ILE A 41 23.49 -13.82 24.89
CA ILE A 41 22.04 -13.61 24.98
C ILE A 41 21.61 -12.28 24.33
N GLU A 42 22.43 -11.24 24.45
CA GLU A 42 22.18 -9.93 23.85
C GLU A 42 22.16 -10.02 22.32
N LYS A 43 23.11 -10.73 21.72
CA LYS A 43 23.20 -10.90 20.27
C LYS A 43 22.06 -11.77 19.75
N TYR A 44 21.70 -12.82 20.48
CA TYR A 44 20.54 -13.66 20.14
C TYR A 44 19.24 -12.84 20.14
N LEU A 45 19.02 -12.04 21.19
CA LEU A 45 17.84 -11.17 21.28
C LEU A 45 17.80 -10.12 20.17
N GLN A 46 18.95 -9.60 19.76
CA GLN A 46 19.04 -8.65 18.63
C GLN A 46 18.63 -9.30 17.31
N ILE A 47 19.11 -10.50 17.04
CA ILE A 47 18.77 -11.28 15.83
C ILE A 47 17.28 -11.63 15.83
N LEU A 48 16.77 -12.15 16.96
CA LEU A 48 15.34 -12.47 17.10
C LEU A 48 14.45 -11.23 16.88
N LYS A 49 14.83 -10.09 17.44
CA LYS A 49 14.10 -8.83 17.24
C LYS A 49 14.05 -8.41 15.77
N VAL A 50 15.17 -8.51 15.06
CA VAL A 50 15.23 -8.21 13.63
C VAL A 50 14.35 -9.19 12.81
N GLY A 51 14.40 -10.49 13.14
CA GLY A 51 13.55 -11.50 12.51
C GLY A 51 12.07 -11.18 12.70
N LEU A 52 11.64 -10.87 13.93
CA LEU A 52 10.26 -10.50 14.23
C LEU A 52 9.82 -9.19 13.58
N GLN A 53 10.69 -8.20 13.45
CA GLN A 53 10.38 -6.93 12.79
C GLN A 53 10.20 -7.06 11.28
N ASN A 54 10.91 -7.99 10.66
CA ASN A 54 10.86 -8.22 9.22
C ASN A 54 9.80 -9.26 8.81
N SER A 55 9.28 -10.03 9.76
CA SER A 55 8.21 -11.00 9.50
C SER A 55 6.84 -10.31 9.48
N GLY A 56 6.17 -10.38 8.33
CA GLY A 56 4.81 -9.89 8.15
C GLY A 56 3.79 -10.99 8.46
N LEU A 57 2.87 -10.74 9.38
CA LEU A 57 1.66 -11.56 9.51
C LEU A 57 0.71 -11.22 8.36
N GLY A 58 0.64 -12.11 7.36
CA GLY A 58 -0.37 -12.01 6.32
C GLY A 58 -1.76 -12.27 6.93
N LYS A 59 -2.53 -11.21 7.20
CA LYS A 59 -3.95 -11.38 7.54
C LYS A 59 -4.71 -11.84 6.32
N ILE A 60 -5.31 -13.02 6.39
CA ILE A 60 -6.33 -13.42 5.44
C ILE A 60 -7.59 -12.65 5.83
N PRO A 61 -8.16 -11.81 4.95
CA PRO A 61 -9.42 -11.12 5.24
C PRO A 61 -10.50 -12.15 5.54
N GLY A 62 -10.98 -12.21 6.79
CA GLY A 62 -11.89 -13.25 7.27
C GLY A 62 -13.35 -13.03 6.92
N THR A 63 -13.76 -11.90 6.36
CA THR A 63 -15.18 -11.60 6.10
C THR A 63 -15.38 -10.94 4.73
N GLN A 64 -16.49 -11.27 4.07
CA GLN A 64 -16.88 -10.71 2.77
C GLN A 64 -17.35 -9.24 2.87
N ASP A 65 -17.60 -8.74 4.08
CA ASP A 65 -18.14 -7.41 4.34
C ASP A 65 -17.05 -6.50 4.95
N GLN A 66 -15.96 -6.30 4.20
CA GLN A 66 -14.83 -5.47 4.62
C GLN A 66 -14.50 -4.40 3.56
N VAL A 67 -14.10 -3.24 4.04
CA VAL A 67 -13.46 -2.22 3.21
C VAL A 67 -11.99 -2.61 3.02
N ILE A 68 -11.56 -2.76 1.77
CA ILE A 68 -10.17 -3.05 1.43
C ILE A 68 -9.43 -1.71 1.35
N LEU A 69 -8.47 -1.51 2.23
CA LEU A 69 -7.54 -0.39 2.18
C LEU A 69 -6.19 -0.89 1.68
N GLY A 70 -5.64 -0.25 0.67
CA GLY A 70 -4.37 -0.65 0.09
C GLY A 70 -3.71 0.44 -0.72
N ASP A 71 -2.46 0.21 -1.04
CA ASP A 71 -1.69 1.02 -1.96
C ASP A 71 -1.97 0.57 -3.40
N VAL A 72 -2.00 1.50 -4.35
CA VAL A 72 -2.25 1.22 -5.78
C VAL A 72 -1.25 0.22 -6.34
N ASP A 73 0.01 0.31 -5.93
CA ASP A 73 1.08 -0.57 -6.44
C ASP A 73 0.99 -1.99 -5.86
N ARG A 74 0.44 -2.15 -4.66
CA ARG A 74 0.37 -3.41 -3.93
C ARG A 74 -1.01 -4.05 -3.95
N SER A 75 -2.06 -3.30 -4.25
CA SER A 75 -3.41 -3.84 -4.29
C SER A 75 -3.56 -4.79 -5.47
N ARG A 76 -3.79 -6.06 -5.17
CA ARG A 76 -4.25 -7.01 -6.19
C ARG A 76 -5.63 -6.57 -6.63
N SER A 77 -5.85 -6.48 -7.94
CA SER A 77 -7.10 -6.02 -8.53
C SER A 77 -8.25 -6.95 -8.19
N HIS A 78 -8.86 -6.71 -7.05
CA HIS A 78 -10.18 -7.25 -6.79
C HIS A 78 -11.18 -6.24 -7.34
N LYS A 79 -12.08 -6.70 -8.19
CA LYS A 79 -13.21 -5.90 -8.63
C LYS A 79 -14.01 -5.46 -7.41
N ALA A 80 -14.31 -4.18 -7.33
CA ALA A 80 -15.08 -3.59 -6.25
C ALA A 80 -16.22 -2.76 -6.82
N ARG A 81 -17.39 -2.79 -6.18
CA ARG A 81 -18.54 -1.98 -6.62
C ARG A 81 -18.23 -0.49 -6.56
N ALA A 82 -17.55 -0.04 -5.52
CA ALA A 82 -17.10 1.33 -5.36
C ALA A 82 -15.62 1.38 -5.01
N VAL A 83 -14.89 2.27 -5.64
CA VAL A 83 -13.47 2.52 -5.40
C VAL A 83 -13.24 3.99 -5.09
N PHE A 84 -12.48 4.25 -4.03
CA PHE A 84 -12.06 5.57 -3.60
C PHE A 84 -10.55 5.69 -3.78
N ILE A 85 -10.10 6.57 -4.69
CA ILE A 85 -8.69 6.87 -4.87
C ILE A 85 -8.43 8.22 -4.23
N LEU A 86 -7.62 8.22 -3.15
CA LEU A 86 -7.37 9.38 -2.32
C LEU A 86 -5.99 9.98 -2.62
N GLY A 87 -5.87 11.29 -2.47
CA GLY A 87 -4.59 11.98 -2.58
C GLY A 87 -4.04 12.07 -4.01
N ILE A 88 -4.91 12.31 -5.01
CA ILE A 88 -4.48 12.48 -6.40
C ILE A 88 -3.88 13.88 -6.61
N ASN A 89 -2.77 14.13 -5.92
CA ASN A 89 -2.02 15.38 -5.98
C ASN A 89 -0.77 15.25 -6.85
N ASP A 90 -0.34 16.38 -7.39
CA ASP A 90 0.90 16.47 -8.17
C ASP A 90 2.12 16.06 -7.35
N GLY A 91 2.94 15.15 -7.89
CA GLY A 91 4.09 14.58 -7.19
C GLY A 91 3.77 13.51 -6.13
N VAL A 92 2.49 13.29 -5.80
CA VAL A 92 2.04 12.25 -4.87
C VAL A 92 1.46 11.05 -5.63
N PHE A 93 0.52 11.32 -6.55
CA PHE A 93 -0.05 10.29 -7.41
C PHE A 93 -0.31 10.84 -8.82
N PRO A 94 0.38 10.29 -9.84
CA PRO A 94 1.44 9.29 -9.77
C PRO A 94 2.67 9.80 -9.02
N SER A 95 3.36 8.92 -8.31
CA SER A 95 4.64 9.25 -7.69
C SER A 95 5.68 9.50 -8.79
N VAL A 96 6.41 10.60 -8.67
CA VAL A 96 7.53 10.87 -9.57
C VAL A 96 8.76 10.19 -8.98
N ASN A 97 9.01 8.96 -9.39
CA ASN A 97 10.27 8.30 -9.06
C ASN A 97 11.42 8.99 -9.81
N LYS A 98 12.09 9.91 -9.16
CA LYS A 98 13.36 10.44 -9.67
C LYS A 98 14.42 9.35 -9.58
N ASN A 99 15.07 9.05 -10.68
CA ASN A 99 16.27 8.21 -10.65
C ASN A 99 17.38 9.02 -9.94
N GLU A 100 17.53 8.81 -8.66
CA GLU A 100 18.63 9.37 -7.86
C GLU A 100 19.87 8.44 -7.85
N GLY A 101 20.00 7.57 -8.84
CA GLY A 101 21.11 6.63 -8.97
C GLY A 101 22.33 7.23 -9.67
N PHE A 102 23.49 6.60 -9.45
CA PHE A 102 24.74 6.95 -10.15
C PHE A 102 24.73 6.61 -11.64
N LEU A 103 23.77 5.76 -12.08
CA LEU A 103 23.63 5.29 -13.46
C LEU A 103 22.45 6.02 -14.12
N ASN A 104 22.71 6.57 -15.31
CA ASN A 104 21.67 7.13 -16.17
C ASN A 104 21.08 6.05 -17.11
N ASP A 105 20.01 6.38 -17.84
CA ASP A 105 19.33 5.41 -18.71
C ASP A 105 20.27 4.86 -19.82
N SER A 106 21.23 5.66 -20.32
CA SER A 106 22.21 5.21 -21.31
C SER A 106 23.20 4.19 -20.72
N ASP A 107 23.60 4.37 -19.46
CA ASP A 107 24.47 3.39 -18.77
C ASP A 107 23.73 2.07 -18.57
N TRP A 108 22.42 2.11 -18.36
CA TRP A 108 21.57 0.93 -18.24
C TRP A 108 21.51 0.13 -19.52
N ASP A 109 21.38 0.80 -20.67
CA ASP A 109 21.36 0.15 -21.99
C ASP A 109 22.69 -0.55 -22.26
N ILE A 110 23.82 0.10 -21.99
CA ILE A 110 25.16 -0.49 -22.13
C ILE A 110 25.35 -1.73 -21.25
N LEU A 111 24.93 -1.66 -20.00
CA LEU A 111 25.06 -2.77 -19.06
C LEU A 111 24.15 -3.95 -19.44
N LYS A 112 22.95 -3.69 -19.95
CA LYS A 112 22.05 -4.70 -20.51
C LYS A 112 22.66 -5.42 -21.72
N GLU A 113 23.30 -4.68 -22.63
CA GLU A 113 24.00 -5.26 -23.79
C GLU A 113 25.14 -6.19 -23.39
N HIS A 114 25.75 -5.92 -22.24
CA HIS A 114 26.80 -6.78 -21.67
C HIS A 114 26.26 -7.95 -20.81
N GLY A 115 24.93 -8.18 -20.83
CA GLY A 115 24.28 -9.29 -20.12
C GLY A 115 24.18 -9.12 -18.61
N ILE A 116 24.30 -7.89 -18.11
CA ILE A 116 24.13 -7.60 -16.68
C ILE A 116 22.64 -7.34 -16.43
N GLU A 117 22.02 -8.20 -15.63
CA GLU A 117 20.64 -8.01 -15.18
C GLU A 117 20.59 -6.88 -14.14
N LEU A 118 19.91 -5.80 -14.51
CA LEU A 118 19.68 -4.65 -13.64
C LEU A 118 18.20 -4.58 -13.24
N ALA A 119 17.92 -3.86 -12.16
CA ALA A 119 16.54 -3.50 -11.82
C ALA A 119 15.92 -2.69 -12.99
N LYS A 120 14.59 -2.53 -13.00
CA LYS A 120 13.87 -1.85 -14.08
C LYS A 120 14.33 -0.41 -14.31
N GLY A 121 14.55 -0.04 -15.57
CA GLY A 121 14.91 1.32 -15.98
C GLY A 121 13.75 2.31 -15.85
N THR A 122 14.02 3.59 -16.13
CA THR A 122 13.04 4.68 -16.01
C THR A 122 11.81 4.47 -16.90
N LEU A 123 12.01 4.01 -18.13
CA LEU A 123 10.90 3.73 -19.07
C LEU A 123 10.03 2.56 -18.62
N GLU A 124 10.64 1.47 -18.17
CA GLU A 124 9.91 0.30 -17.71
C GLU A 124 9.07 0.63 -16.47
N ARG A 125 9.61 1.42 -15.54
CA ARG A 125 8.86 1.93 -14.38
C ARG A 125 7.72 2.84 -14.78
N LEU A 126 7.92 3.75 -15.75
CA LEU A 126 6.87 4.63 -16.25
C LEU A 126 5.71 3.82 -16.85
N TYR A 127 6.00 2.76 -17.59
CA TYR A 127 4.95 1.87 -18.13
C TYR A 127 4.20 1.14 -17.02
N GLU A 128 4.89 0.68 -15.99
CA GLU A 128 4.26 0.05 -14.82
C GLU A 128 3.38 1.03 -14.04
N ASP A 129 3.86 2.23 -13.79
CA ASP A 129 3.11 3.28 -13.12
C ASP A 129 1.83 3.62 -13.90
N ASN A 130 1.94 3.79 -15.22
CA ASN A 130 0.78 4.02 -16.09
C ASN A 130 -0.19 2.83 -16.08
N PHE A 131 0.33 1.60 -16.07
CA PHE A 131 -0.50 0.41 -15.98
C PHE A 131 -1.20 0.30 -14.61
N ASN A 132 -0.51 0.61 -13.52
CA ASN A 132 -1.08 0.62 -12.18
C ASN A 132 -2.18 1.69 -12.04
N ILE A 133 -1.96 2.88 -12.62
CA ILE A 133 -2.97 3.93 -12.71
C ILE A 133 -4.19 3.42 -13.46
N TYR A 134 -4.01 2.89 -14.68
CA TYR A 134 -5.10 2.33 -15.48
C TYR A 134 -5.89 1.28 -14.69
N LYS A 135 -5.19 0.38 -14.05
CA LYS A 135 -5.76 -0.68 -13.24
C LYS A 135 -6.60 -0.13 -12.07
N ALA A 136 -6.05 0.85 -11.33
CA ALA A 136 -6.78 1.49 -10.23
C ALA A 136 -8.07 2.15 -10.68
N PHE A 137 -8.04 2.85 -11.82
CA PHE A 137 -9.22 3.53 -12.37
C PHE A 137 -10.26 2.58 -12.98
N THR A 138 -9.86 1.38 -13.39
CA THR A 138 -10.75 0.39 -14.04
C THR A 138 -11.20 -0.73 -13.09
N THR A 139 -10.80 -0.71 -11.84
CA THR A 139 -11.19 -1.70 -10.83
C THR A 139 -12.63 -1.49 -10.35
N ALA A 140 -13.15 -0.26 -10.41
CA ALA A 140 -14.52 0.05 -10.02
C ALA A 140 -15.54 -0.50 -11.01
N GLU A 141 -16.53 -1.24 -10.53
CA GLU A 141 -17.64 -1.77 -11.36
C GLU A 141 -18.79 -0.78 -11.49
N GLU A 142 -19.10 -0.01 -10.43
CA GLU A 142 -20.25 0.90 -10.41
C GLU A 142 -19.84 2.37 -10.18
N LYS A 143 -18.97 2.62 -9.20
CA LYS A 143 -18.65 3.99 -8.77
C LYS A 143 -17.16 4.17 -8.52
N LEU A 144 -16.61 5.23 -9.08
CA LEU A 144 -15.23 5.67 -8.85
C LEU A 144 -15.24 7.07 -8.25
N TYR A 145 -14.65 7.21 -7.07
CA TYR A 145 -14.45 8.47 -6.38
C TYR A 145 -12.97 8.85 -6.40
N LEU A 146 -12.70 10.07 -6.80
CA LEU A 146 -11.35 10.61 -6.90
C LEU A 146 -11.26 11.82 -5.98
N SER A 147 -10.24 11.86 -5.13
CA SER A 147 -10.03 13.01 -4.27
C SER A 147 -8.60 13.53 -4.31
N TYR A 148 -8.46 14.82 -4.11
CA TYR A 148 -7.19 15.49 -3.92
C TYR A 148 -7.36 16.59 -2.87
N VAL A 149 -6.26 17.01 -2.25
CA VAL A 149 -6.27 18.08 -1.25
C VAL A 149 -5.80 19.39 -1.88
N SER A 150 -6.36 20.51 -1.43
CA SER A 150 -5.95 21.85 -1.87
C SER A 150 -4.79 22.42 -1.04
N SER A 151 -4.60 21.91 0.18
CA SER A 151 -3.49 22.27 1.07
C SER A 151 -3.07 21.10 1.94
N ASP A 152 -1.83 21.10 2.42
CA ASP A 152 -1.36 20.16 3.44
C ASP A 152 -1.76 20.60 4.85
N THR A 153 -1.34 19.83 5.85
CA THR A 153 -1.62 20.10 7.27
C THR A 153 -0.96 21.39 7.79
N GLU A 154 0.05 21.90 7.09
CA GLU A 154 0.73 23.15 7.41
C GLU A 154 0.12 24.36 6.66
N GLY A 155 -0.92 24.15 5.85
CA GLY A 155 -1.59 25.17 5.05
C GLY A 155 -0.88 25.52 3.74
N LYS A 156 0.14 24.76 3.33
CA LYS A 156 0.82 24.96 2.06
C LYS A 156 -0.05 24.43 0.92
N ALA A 157 -0.25 25.26 -0.11
CA ALA A 157 -1.07 24.92 -1.26
C ALA A 157 -0.55 23.68 -2.00
N GLN A 158 -1.46 22.76 -2.26
CA GLN A 158 -1.22 21.53 -3.04
C GLN A 158 -1.97 21.62 -4.37
N ARG A 159 -1.36 21.06 -5.42
CA ARG A 159 -1.98 21.04 -6.76
C ARG A 159 -2.56 19.66 -7.07
N PRO A 160 -3.73 19.59 -7.73
CA PRO A 160 -4.21 18.33 -8.25
C PRO A 160 -3.28 17.76 -9.31
N SER A 161 -3.17 16.46 -9.37
CA SER A 161 -2.44 15.75 -10.42
C SER A 161 -3.01 16.06 -11.81
N SER A 162 -2.16 16.03 -12.83
CA SER A 162 -2.56 16.15 -14.23
C SER A 162 -3.60 15.08 -14.68
N LEU A 163 -3.69 13.96 -13.92
CA LEU A 163 -4.71 12.93 -14.14
C LEU A 163 -6.12 13.47 -13.98
N ILE A 164 -6.36 14.34 -12.99
CA ILE A 164 -7.68 14.97 -12.78
C ILE A 164 -8.12 15.74 -14.01
N SER A 165 -7.20 16.52 -14.59
CA SER A 165 -7.48 17.28 -15.82
C SER A 165 -7.75 16.36 -17.02
N LYS A 166 -7.03 15.23 -17.12
CA LYS A 166 -7.26 14.23 -18.19
C LYS A 166 -8.62 13.57 -18.05
N ILE A 167 -9.02 13.21 -16.83
CA ILE A 167 -10.32 12.59 -16.56
C ILE A 167 -11.46 13.58 -16.83
N LYS A 168 -11.35 14.82 -16.42
CA LYS A 168 -12.35 15.86 -16.74
C LYS A 168 -12.53 16.06 -18.25
N LYS A 169 -11.46 15.90 -19.04
CA LYS A 169 -11.56 15.94 -20.51
C LYS A 169 -12.28 14.71 -21.08
N LEU A 170 -12.03 13.52 -20.52
CA LEU A 170 -12.69 12.29 -20.95
C LEU A 170 -14.16 12.23 -20.53
N PHE A 171 -14.47 12.79 -19.37
CA PHE A 171 -15.80 12.79 -18.78
C PHE A 171 -16.26 14.21 -18.42
N PRO A 172 -16.70 15.02 -19.38
CA PRO A 172 -17.01 16.43 -19.16
C PRO A 172 -18.16 16.70 -18.19
N LYS A 173 -18.97 15.68 -17.90
CA LYS A 173 -20.11 15.78 -16.98
C LYS A 173 -19.76 15.50 -15.50
N ILE A 174 -18.50 15.17 -15.21
CA ILE A 174 -18.06 14.98 -13.82
C ILE A 174 -18.19 16.30 -13.07
N GLN A 175 -18.86 16.23 -11.93
CA GLN A 175 -18.94 17.33 -10.98
C GLN A 175 -17.81 17.23 -9.97
N GLU A 176 -17.24 18.36 -9.63
CA GLU A 176 -16.25 18.50 -8.55
C GLU A 176 -16.95 19.09 -7.35
N GLU A 177 -16.87 18.40 -6.25
CA GLU A 177 -17.44 18.84 -4.99
C GLU A 177 -16.30 19.26 -4.06
N SER A 178 -16.46 20.37 -3.34
CA SER A 178 -15.53 20.81 -2.32
C SER A 178 -16.16 20.56 -0.95
N ASP A 179 -15.42 19.88 -0.09
CA ASP A 179 -15.83 19.67 1.30
C ASP A 179 -15.75 20.96 2.16
N VAL A 180 -14.96 21.95 1.71
CA VAL A 180 -14.78 23.23 2.41
C VAL A 180 -16.03 24.11 2.37
N ILE A 181 -16.93 23.90 1.41
CA ILE A 181 -18.11 24.75 1.17
C ILE A 181 -19.42 23.98 1.38
N SER A 182 -19.39 22.69 1.71
CA SER A 182 -20.61 21.92 1.82
C SER A 182 -21.24 22.08 3.21
N GLU A 183 -22.51 22.49 3.25
CA GLU A 183 -23.36 22.52 4.45
C GLU A 183 -23.43 21.17 5.21
N LYS A 184 -22.91 20.10 4.62
CA LYS A 184 -22.78 18.78 5.25
C LYS A 184 -21.81 18.74 6.45
N TYR A 185 -20.93 19.73 6.59
CA TYR A 185 -20.01 19.79 7.73
C TYR A 185 -20.73 20.08 9.06
N GLU A 186 -21.85 20.79 9.03
CA GLU A 186 -22.64 21.04 10.24
C GLU A 186 -23.23 19.76 10.84
N ILE A 187 -23.57 18.78 9.99
CA ILE A 187 -24.16 17.50 10.45
C ILE A 187 -23.12 16.60 11.12
N LEU A 188 -21.86 16.66 10.72
CA LEU A 188 -20.79 15.84 11.31
C LEU A 188 -20.29 16.39 12.66
N THR A 189 -20.38 17.69 12.89
CA THR A 189 -20.02 18.30 14.18
C THR A 189 -21.05 18.05 15.26
N GLU A 190 -22.32 17.87 14.93
CA GLU A 190 -23.38 17.53 15.91
C GLU A 190 -23.23 16.09 16.45
N TRP A 191 -22.65 15.17 15.68
CA TRP A 191 -22.46 13.76 16.12
C TRP A 191 -21.23 13.55 17.02
N SER A 192 -20.31 14.49 17.08
CA SER A 192 -19.12 14.42 17.94
C SER A 192 -19.33 14.91 19.37
N THR A 193 -20.54 15.36 19.72
CA THR A 193 -20.89 15.93 21.01
C THR A 193 -21.76 15.01 21.88
N TYR A 194 -21.96 13.75 21.49
CA TYR A 194 -22.68 12.76 22.31
C TYR A 194 -21.81 11.57 22.70
#